data_ac6656e28e2c1cbd7aba54e287ad2b3c
#
_entry.id   ac6656e28e2c1cbd7aba54e287ad2b3c
#
_cell.length_a   1.000
_cell.length_b   1.000
_cell.length_c   1.000
_cell.angle_alpha   90.00
_cell.angle_beta   90.00
_cell.angle_gamma   90.00
#
_symmetry.space_group_name_H-M   'P 1'
#
loop_
_entity.id
_entity.type
_entity.pdbx_description
1 polymer ?
#
loop_
_entity_poly.entity_id
_entity_poly.type
_entity_poly.pdbx_seq_one_letter_code
_entity_poly.pdbx_strand_id
1 'polypeptide(L)'
;HFSIYNGLVQRTVSDIVQDSKGFIWFSTWNGLNRYDGYTFKNYKAYPGDGCTLTSNRILRIVPDQQNNIWCQTYDLRIYLFDSRREKFIDILRPYENEKQQTYAVQNVYTLPKGVSWIVCDRGAFRIDEQAYKAQEGEGITLYNIEEKNLKGDQIITIFQDSDGDEWILTNKGISIIGKKKIESDIPFKNIKEDNGNIYLVSANNQLVIYLPQTQQLQFHEMPFSTSNAINSISRLGKDSIGLCTNNGLYIYFAENQRYRLIDPRTPTNPSTEVLSVFRDSFGELWLYSEMPGVVRYNLETEEKQHYITPKEDLPKAERLSRDLIFEDKQGTLWMVPHRGGFSYYDRKNKQLKPYYTDYNNPD
;
A
#
# COMPACT_ATOMS: atom_id res chain seq x y z
N HIS A 1 -13.40 23.11 -2.26
CA HIS A 1 -14.32 22.23 -1.51
C HIS A 1 -14.87 21.17 -2.46
N PHE A 2 -14.59 19.90 -2.23
CA PHE A 2 -15.20 18.81 -2.97
C PHE A 2 -16.17 18.05 -2.06
N SER A 3 -17.40 18.00 -2.43
CA SER A 3 -18.46 17.26 -1.76
C SER A 3 -19.12 16.32 -2.77
N ILE A 4 -20.11 15.57 -2.33
CA ILE A 4 -21.02 14.88 -3.28
C ILE A 4 -21.67 15.86 -4.27
N TYR A 5 -21.74 17.15 -3.94
CA TYR A 5 -22.20 18.23 -4.83
C TYR A 5 -21.18 18.60 -5.90
N ASN A 6 -19.88 18.24 -5.72
CA ASN A 6 -18.80 18.49 -6.68
C ASN A 6 -18.45 17.23 -7.49
N GLY A 7 -19.22 16.14 -7.33
CA GLY A 7 -19.11 14.96 -8.16
C GLY A 7 -18.47 13.73 -7.54
N LEU A 8 -17.97 13.76 -6.28
CA LEU A 8 -17.59 12.53 -5.59
C LEU A 8 -18.84 11.71 -5.24
N VAL A 9 -18.90 10.45 -5.69
CA VAL A 9 -20.13 9.62 -5.59
C VAL A 9 -20.49 9.26 -4.16
N GLN A 10 -19.51 9.18 -3.27
CA GLN A 10 -19.74 8.81 -1.87
C GLN A 10 -18.64 9.35 -0.96
N ARG A 11 -19.00 9.58 0.33
CA ARG A 11 -18.09 10.13 1.35
C ARG A 11 -17.04 9.14 1.86
N THR A 12 -17.35 7.84 1.85
CA THR A 12 -16.42 6.82 2.31
C THR A 12 -15.43 6.52 1.20
N VAL A 13 -14.24 7.11 1.30
CA VAL A 13 -13.08 6.81 0.47
C VAL A 13 -12.31 5.67 1.14
N SER A 14 -12.02 4.62 0.39
CA SER A 14 -11.28 3.46 0.87
C SER A 14 -9.79 3.53 0.53
N ASP A 15 -9.46 4.15 -0.61
CA ASP A 15 -8.09 4.24 -1.11
C ASP A 15 -7.92 5.43 -2.05
N ILE A 16 -6.67 5.93 -2.19
CA ILE A 16 -6.33 7.04 -3.05
C ILE A 16 -4.98 6.80 -3.73
N VAL A 17 -4.91 7.01 -5.04
CA VAL A 17 -3.67 6.89 -5.81
C VAL A 17 -3.59 7.96 -6.91
N GLN A 18 -2.38 8.25 -7.37
CA GLN A 18 -2.17 9.07 -8.56
C GLN A 18 -1.59 8.21 -9.69
N ASP A 19 -2.14 8.32 -10.89
CA ASP A 19 -1.58 7.68 -12.06
C ASP A 19 -0.40 8.48 -12.67
N SER A 20 0.27 7.89 -13.67
CA SER A 20 1.42 8.55 -14.30
C SER A 20 1.04 9.80 -15.10
N LYS A 21 -0.24 9.99 -15.45
CA LYS A 21 -0.77 11.17 -16.13
C LYS A 21 -1.12 12.31 -15.17
N GLY A 22 -1.08 12.05 -13.86
CA GLY A 22 -1.38 13.03 -12.82
C GLY A 22 -2.82 13.05 -12.36
N PHE A 23 -3.71 12.19 -12.89
CA PHE A 23 -5.06 12.05 -12.35
C PHE A 23 -5.02 11.41 -10.98
N ILE A 24 -5.86 11.93 -10.07
CA ILE A 24 -6.03 11.31 -8.75
C ILE A 24 -7.27 10.40 -8.80
N TRP A 25 -7.08 9.16 -8.36
CA TRP A 25 -8.11 8.15 -8.34
C TRP A 25 -8.51 7.85 -6.90
N PHE A 26 -9.80 7.72 -6.67
CA PHE A 26 -10.38 7.42 -5.36
C PHE A 26 -11.25 6.17 -5.49
N SER A 27 -11.02 5.19 -4.65
CA SER A 27 -11.99 4.11 -4.45
C SER A 27 -13.00 4.48 -3.38
N THR A 28 -14.23 4.10 -3.61
CA THR A 28 -15.33 4.34 -2.67
C THR A 28 -16.21 3.10 -2.54
N TRP A 29 -17.14 3.13 -1.60
CA TRP A 29 -18.17 2.09 -1.51
C TRP A 29 -19.21 2.17 -2.62
N ASN A 30 -19.10 3.11 -3.54
CA ASN A 30 -20.02 3.28 -4.68
C ASN A 30 -19.27 3.57 -5.99
N GLY A 31 -18.17 2.87 -6.23
CA GLY A 31 -17.42 2.92 -7.48
C GLY A 31 -16.06 3.59 -7.39
N LEU A 32 -15.43 3.70 -8.55
CA LEU A 32 -14.14 4.33 -8.80
C LEU A 32 -14.37 5.77 -9.26
N ASN A 33 -13.57 6.70 -8.74
CA ASN A 33 -13.69 8.11 -9.08
C ASN A 33 -12.34 8.63 -9.57
N ARG A 34 -12.32 9.36 -10.68
CA ARG A 34 -11.15 10.06 -11.22
C ARG A 34 -11.30 11.56 -11.06
N TYR A 35 -10.28 12.20 -10.54
CA TYR A 35 -10.19 13.65 -10.39
C TYR A 35 -9.08 14.21 -11.26
N ASP A 36 -9.40 15.24 -12.06
CA ASP A 36 -8.47 15.88 -13.02
C ASP A 36 -7.92 17.21 -12.52
N GLY A 37 -8.18 17.60 -11.27
CA GLY A 37 -7.87 18.90 -10.70
C GLY A 37 -9.07 19.86 -10.68
N TYR A 38 -10.14 19.56 -11.41
CA TYR A 38 -11.33 20.41 -11.54
C TYR A 38 -12.63 19.66 -11.31
N THR A 39 -12.76 18.46 -11.88
CA THR A 39 -14.01 17.68 -11.87
C THR A 39 -13.76 16.22 -11.50
N PHE A 40 -14.81 15.58 -10.96
CA PHE A 40 -14.83 14.14 -10.76
C PHE A 40 -15.55 13.44 -11.90
N LYS A 41 -14.95 12.37 -12.40
CA LYS A 41 -15.61 11.40 -13.26
C LYS A 41 -15.78 10.08 -12.51
N ASN A 42 -16.99 9.53 -12.53
CA ASN A 42 -17.37 8.38 -11.72
C ASN A 42 -17.61 7.16 -12.60
N TYR A 43 -17.13 6.01 -12.13
CA TYR A 43 -17.23 4.73 -12.81
C TYR A 43 -17.78 3.70 -11.83
N LYS A 44 -18.90 3.09 -12.18
CA LYS A 44 -19.57 2.04 -11.40
C LYS A 44 -20.45 1.18 -12.28
N ALA A 45 -20.80 -0.01 -11.81
CA ALA A 45 -21.78 -0.86 -12.46
C ALA A 45 -23.21 -0.39 -12.17
N TYR A 46 -24.04 -0.44 -13.20
CA TYR A 46 -25.49 -0.25 -13.10
C TYR A 46 -26.20 -1.54 -13.49
N PRO A 47 -27.37 -1.83 -12.91
CA PRO A 47 -28.16 -2.99 -13.32
C PRO A 47 -28.45 -2.96 -14.82
N GLY A 48 -28.03 -4.02 -15.54
CA GLY A 48 -28.32 -4.17 -16.97
C GLY A 48 -27.35 -3.46 -17.93
N ASP A 49 -26.25 -2.84 -17.46
CA ASP A 49 -25.27 -2.16 -18.32
C ASP A 49 -24.23 -3.09 -18.94
N GLY A 50 -24.29 -4.40 -18.62
CA GLY A 50 -23.34 -5.39 -19.09
C GLY A 50 -21.95 -5.29 -18.44
N CYS A 51 -21.80 -4.46 -17.40
CA CYS A 51 -20.57 -4.33 -16.64
C CYS A 51 -20.25 -5.64 -15.88
N THR A 52 -18.98 -6.05 -15.89
CA THR A 52 -18.55 -7.27 -15.21
C THR A 52 -18.36 -7.11 -13.71
N LEU A 53 -18.34 -5.88 -13.21
CA LEU A 53 -18.14 -5.56 -11.80
C LEU A 53 -19.30 -6.11 -10.95
N THR A 54 -18.98 -7.02 -10.02
CA THR A 54 -19.99 -7.68 -9.15
C THR A 54 -20.37 -6.81 -7.95
N SER A 55 -19.49 -5.91 -7.54
CA SER A 55 -19.71 -5.01 -6.41
C SER A 55 -19.14 -3.62 -6.68
N ASN A 56 -19.91 -2.58 -6.46
CA ASN A 56 -19.44 -1.20 -6.53
C ASN A 56 -18.58 -0.81 -5.30
N ARG A 57 -18.51 -1.66 -4.27
CA ARG A 57 -17.65 -1.42 -3.10
C ARG A 57 -16.22 -1.76 -3.43
N ILE A 58 -15.42 -0.76 -3.76
CA ILE A 58 -13.99 -0.92 -4.08
C ILE A 58 -13.18 -0.61 -2.84
N LEU A 59 -12.42 -1.61 -2.35
CA LEU A 59 -11.61 -1.48 -1.15
C LEU A 59 -10.24 -0.87 -1.42
N ARG A 60 -9.63 -1.27 -2.54
CA ARG A 60 -8.26 -0.92 -2.87
C ARG A 60 -8.10 -0.69 -4.36
N ILE A 61 -7.24 0.25 -4.70
CA ILE A 61 -6.89 0.55 -6.09
C ILE A 61 -5.37 0.63 -6.24
N VAL A 62 -4.84 0.15 -7.36
CA VAL A 62 -3.42 0.21 -7.67
C VAL A 62 -3.26 0.54 -9.15
N PRO A 63 -2.57 1.63 -9.53
CA PRO A 63 -2.30 1.94 -10.93
C PRO A 63 -1.23 1.00 -11.49
N ASP A 64 -1.41 0.55 -12.73
CA ASP A 64 -0.40 -0.17 -13.49
C ASP A 64 0.50 0.77 -14.33
N GLN A 65 1.51 0.23 -14.96
CA GLN A 65 2.43 1.00 -15.83
C GLN A 65 1.77 1.44 -17.16
N GLN A 66 0.60 0.91 -17.49
CA GLN A 66 -0.20 1.26 -18.67
C GLN A 66 -1.29 2.31 -18.35
N ASN A 67 -1.32 2.83 -17.12
CA ASN A 67 -2.35 3.72 -16.58
C ASN A 67 -3.75 3.10 -16.48
N ASN A 68 -3.86 1.80 -16.41
CA ASN A 68 -5.08 1.16 -15.95
C ASN A 68 -5.07 1.11 -14.42
N ILE A 69 -6.23 0.83 -13.84
CA ILE A 69 -6.39 0.77 -12.39
C ILE A 69 -6.87 -0.62 -11.98
N TRP A 70 -6.07 -1.32 -11.21
CA TRP A 70 -6.51 -2.52 -10.51
C TRP A 70 -7.46 -2.14 -9.41
N CYS A 71 -8.64 -2.76 -9.38
CA CYS A 71 -9.70 -2.49 -8.42
C CYS A 71 -10.05 -3.77 -7.65
N GLN A 72 -9.67 -3.84 -6.39
CA GLN A 72 -10.07 -4.92 -5.49
C GLN A 72 -11.39 -4.54 -4.82
N THR A 73 -12.39 -5.43 -4.91
CA THR A 73 -13.72 -5.21 -4.36
C THR A 73 -13.92 -5.90 -3.00
N TYR A 74 -14.96 -5.52 -2.29
CA TYR A 74 -15.28 -6.03 -0.95
C TYR A 74 -15.55 -7.56 -0.92
N ASP A 75 -16.05 -8.10 -2.02
CA ASP A 75 -16.28 -9.54 -2.21
C ASP A 75 -15.02 -10.32 -2.63
N LEU A 76 -13.84 -9.75 -2.37
CA LEU A 76 -12.52 -10.33 -2.63
C LEU A 76 -12.26 -10.65 -4.11
N ARG A 77 -12.89 -9.90 -5.02
CA ARG A 77 -12.66 -9.97 -6.46
C ARG A 77 -11.66 -8.89 -6.89
N ILE A 78 -11.11 -9.07 -8.09
CA ILE A 78 -10.22 -8.10 -8.72
C ILE A 78 -10.66 -7.80 -10.15
N TYR A 79 -10.64 -6.54 -10.50
CA TYR A 79 -10.96 -6.06 -11.85
C TYR A 79 -9.87 -5.13 -12.33
N LEU A 80 -9.54 -5.22 -13.61
CA LEU A 80 -8.74 -4.20 -14.28
C LEU A 80 -9.67 -3.16 -14.88
N PHE A 81 -9.58 -1.93 -14.43
CA PHE A 81 -10.25 -0.81 -15.09
C PHE A 81 -9.37 -0.31 -16.24
N ASP A 82 -9.77 -0.64 -17.48
CA ASP A 82 -9.12 -0.10 -18.69
C ASP A 82 -9.46 1.40 -18.81
N SER A 83 -8.49 2.24 -18.58
CA SER A 83 -8.67 3.70 -18.56
C SER A 83 -8.95 4.32 -19.94
N ARG A 84 -8.67 3.60 -21.03
CA ARG A 84 -8.94 4.05 -22.40
C ARG A 84 -10.36 3.72 -22.83
N ARG A 85 -10.79 2.47 -22.54
CA ARG A 85 -12.14 1.98 -22.85
C ARG A 85 -13.16 2.37 -21.78
N GLU A 86 -12.67 2.81 -20.60
CA GLU A 86 -13.43 3.13 -19.40
C GLU A 86 -14.35 1.98 -18.95
N LYS A 87 -13.78 0.77 -18.94
CA LYS A 87 -14.51 -0.46 -18.62
C LYS A 87 -13.75 -1.29 -17.58
N PHE A 88 -14.52 -1.95 -16.72
CA PHE A 88 -13.98 -2.97 -15.83
C PHE A 88 -13.89 -4.31 -16.55
N ILE A 89 -12.78 -5.00 -16.39
CA ILE A 89 -12.48 -6.31 -16.98
C ILE A 89 -12.21 -7.30 -15.85
N ASP A 90 -12.94 -8.39 -15.79
CA ASP A 90 -12.70 -9.49 -14.85
C ASP A 90 -11.60 -10.40 -15.40
N ILE A 91 -10.37 -10.16 -14.94
CA ILE A 91 -9.16 -10.83 -15.43
C ILE A 91 -9.11 -12.31 -15.06
N LEU A 92 -9.65 -12.68 -13.89
CA LEU A 92 -9.57 -14.05 -13.40
C LEU A 92 -10.68 -14.95 -13.91
N ARG A 93 -11.77 -14.41 -14.40
CA ARG A 93 -12.95 -15.14 -14.83
C ARG A 93 -12.68 -16.24 -15.89
N PRO A 94 -11.83 -16.02 -16.90
CA PRO A 94 -11.48 -17.07 -17.85
C PRO A 94 -10.83 -18.28 -17.17
N TYR A 95 -9.90 -18.04 -16.25
CA TYR A 95 -9.22 -19.09 -15.48
C TYR A 95 -10.16 -19.80 -14.52
N GLU A 96 -11.04 -19.06 -13.84
CA GLU A 96 -12.03 -19.63 -12.94
C GLU A 96 -13.00 -20.55 -13.68
N ASN A 97 -13.44 -20.16 -14.87
CA ASN A 97 -14.31 -20.98 -15.70
C ASN A 97 -13.60 -22.25 -16.20
N GLU A 98 -12.33 -22.14 -16.62
CA GLU A 98 -11.54 -23.29 -17.06
C GLU A 98 -11.30 -24.29 -15.92
N LYS A 99 -10.92 -23.81 -14.75
CA LYS A 99 -10.61 -24.65 -13.59
C LYS A 99 -11.82 -25.00 -12.74
N GLN A 100 -13.00 -24.43 -13.03
CA GLN A 100 -14.22 -24.51 -12.22
C GLN A 100 -13.95 -24.18 -10.74
N GLN A 101 -13.15 -23.13 -10.50
CA GLN A 101 -12.63 -22.75 -9.22
C GLN A 101 -12.62 -21.23 -9.07
N THR A 102 -12.97 -20.71 -7.92
CA THR A 102 -12.89 -19.28 -7.59
C THR A 102 -11.63 -18.96 -6.80
N TYR A 103 -11.12 -17.74 -6.96
CA TYR A 103 -9.95 -17.24 -6.25
C TYR A 103 -10.33 -16.03 -5.41
N ALA A 104 -10.09 -16.12 -4.11
CA ALA A 104 -10.28 -15.00 -3.20
C ALA A 104 -9.02 -14.11 -3.21
N VAL A 105 -9.14 -12.91 -3.74
CA VAL A 105 -8.02 -11.98 -3.89
C VAL A 105 -7.68 -11.34 -2.55
N GLN A 106 -6.44 -11.46 -2.14
CA GLN A 106 -5.90 -10.89 -0.89
C GLN A 106 -5.16 -9.58 -1.15
N ASN A 107 -4.41 -9.49 -2.26
CA ASN A 107 -3.60 -8.32 -2.57
C ASN A 107 -3.29 -8.19 -4.06
N VAL A 108 -2.91 -7.00 -4.49
CA VAL A 108 -2.39 -6.73 -5.83
C VAL A 108 -1.14 -5.87 -5.74
N TYR A 109 -0.14 -6.20 -6.54
CA TYR A 109 1.12 -5.46 -6.65
C TYR A 109 1.38 -5.13 -8.10
N THR A 110 1.82 -3.91 -8.40
CA THR A 110 2.31 -3.49 -9.71
C THR A 110 3.78 -3.18 -9.62
N LEU A 111 4.55 -3.73 -10.52
CA LEU A 111 6.01 -3.63 -10.52
C LEU A 111 6.50 -2.69 -11.62
N PRO A 112 7.64 -2.01 -11.44
CA PRO A 112 8.12 -0.98 -12.36
C PRO A 112 8.32 -1.41 -13.82
N LYS A 113 8.61 -2.69 -14.06
CA LYS A 113 8.84 -3.23 -15.43
C LYS A 113 7.57 -3.70 -16.15
N GLY A 114 6.39 -3.23 -15.74
CA GLY A 114 5.13 -3.59 -16.40
C GLY A 114 4.69 -5.01 -16.09
N VAL A 115 4.82 -5.40 -14.85
CA VAL A 115 4.33 -6.67 -14.32
C VAL A 115 3.39 -6.40 -13.16
N SER A 116 2.24 -7.03 -13.19
CA SER A 116 1.29 -7.04 -12.08
C SER A 116 1.18 -8.42 -11.46
N TRP A 117 1.02 -8.46 -10.13
CA TRP A 117 0.82 -9.68 -9.37
C TRP A 117 -0.49 -9.61 -8.60
N ILE A 118 -1.34 -10.60 -8.76
CA ILE A 118 -2.59 -10.78 -7.99
C ILE A 118 -2.38 -11.94 -7.03
N VAL A 119 -2.29 -11.64 -5.73
CA VAL A 119 -2.16 -12.65 -4.67
C VAL A 119 -3.54 -13.11 -4.24
N CYS A 120 -3.74 -14.43 -4.23
CA CYS A 120 -4.99 -15.09 -3.89
C CYS A 120 -4.79 -16.10 -2.77
N ASP A 121 -5.89 -16.69 -2.30
CA ASP A 121 -5.89 -17.76 -1.31
C ASP A 121 -5.17 -19.04 -1.76
N ARG A 122 -4.91 -19.21 -3.07
CA ARG A 122 -4.32 -20.42 -3.67
C ARG A 122 -3.06 -20.17 -4.48
N GLY A 123 -2.38 -19.05 -4.26
CA GLY A 123 -1.17 -18.65 -4.97
C GLY A 123 -1.23 -17.23 -5.50
N ALA A 124 -0.53 -16.99 -6.60
CA ALA A 124 -0.54 -15.67 -7.22
C ALA A 124 -0.51 -15.75 -8.74
N PHE A 125 -1.24 -14.86 -9.39
CA PHE A 125 -1.18 -14.66 -10.83
C PHE A 125 -0.16 -13.58 -11.14
N ARG A 126 0.81 -13.91 -11.98
CA ARG A 126 1.73 -12.96 -12.58
C ARG A 126 1.20 -12.56 -13.96
N ILE A 127 1.08 -11.27 -14.19
CA ILE A 127 0.55 -10.71 -15.41
C ILE A 127 1.63 -9.83 -16.05
N ASP A 128 2.04 -10.19 -17.26
CA ASP A 128 2.81 -9.31 -18.12
C ASP A 128 1.85 -8.33 -18.80
N GLU A 129 1.92 -7.07 -18.39
CA GLU A 129 0.98 -6.03 -18.82
C GLU A 129 1.08 -5.74 -20.33
N GLN A 130 2.27 -5.93 -20.92
CA GLN A 130 2.47 -5.69 -22.37
C GLN A 130 1.89 -6.85 -23.18
N ALA A 131 2.15 -8.09 -22.77
CA ALA A 131 1.59 -9.27 -23.43
C ALA A 131 0.05 -9.27 -23.32
N TYR A 132 -0.48 -8.99 -22.14
CA TYR A 132 -1.93 -8.88 -21.94
C TYR A 132 -2.58 -7.80 -22.82
N LYS A 133 -1.93 -6.63 -22.97
CA LYS A 133 -2.41 -5.54 -23.80
C LYS A 133 -2.36 -5.87 -25.31
N ALA A 134 -1.35 -6.63 -25.74
CA ALA A 134 -1.23 -7.07 -27.13
C ALA A 134 -2.35 -8.05 -27.52
N GLN A 135 -2.65 -8.99 -26.60
CA GLN A 135 -3.73 -9.94 -26.75
C GLN A 135 -4.36 -10.21 -25.38
N GLU A 136 -5.62 -9.91 -25.22
CA GLU A 136 -6.36 -10.12 -23.99
C GLU A 136 -6.37 -11.61 -23.59
N GLY A 137 -5.94 -11.90 -22.36
CA GLY A 137 -5.75 -13.27 -21.85
C GLY A 137 -4.32 -13.83 -21.98
N GLU A 138 -3.46 -13.22 -22.78
CA GLU A 138 -2.04 -13.58 -22.88
C GLU A 138 -1.22 -13.01 -21.69
N GLY A 139 -0.05 -13.58 -21.45
CA GLY A 139 0.88 -13.06 -20.44
C GLY A 139 0.47 -13.32 -18.98
N ILE A 140 -0.54 -14.16 -18.73
CA ILE A 140 -0.98 -14.53 -17.39
C ILE A 140 -0.39 -15.89 -17.00
N THR A 141 0.28 -15.95 -15.85
CA THR A 141 0.88 -17.18 -15.31
C THR A 141 0.48 -17.36 -13.86
N LEU A 142 -0.08 -18.51 -13.52
CA LEU A 142 -0.35 -18.87 -12.13
C LEU A 142 0.92 -19.44 -11.47
N TYR A 143 1.25 -18.92 -10.32
CA TYR A 143 2.27 -19.42 -9.42
C TYR A 143 1.60 -19.94 -8.15
N ASN A 144 1.75 -21.22 -7.91
CA ASN A 144 1.29 -21.89 -6.69
C ASN A 144 2.39 -22.77 -6.13
N ILE A 145 2.15 -23.35 -4.95
CA ILE A 145 3.13 -24.19 -4.27
C ILE A 145 3.40 -25.46 -5.05
N GLU A 146 2.37 -26.02 -5.68
CA GLU A 146 2.43 -27.32 -6.36
C GLU A 146 3.14 -27.23 -7.72
N GLU A 147 2.77 -26.25 -8.55
CA GLU A 147 3.23 -26.17 -9.94
C GLU A 147 4.53 -25.36 -10.11
N LYS A 148 4.72 -24.28 -9.37
CA LYS A 148 5.85 -23.35 -9.53
C LYS A 148 6.81 -23.32 -8.37
N ASN A 149 6.72 -24.29 -7.48
CA ASN A 149 7.69 -24.44 -6.39
C ASN A 149 7.85 -23.18 -5.50
N LEU A 150 6.81 -22.44 -5.21
CA LEU A 150 6.87 -21.44 -4.15
C LEU A 150 7.08 -22.16 -2.81
N LYS A 151 7.94 -21.61 -1.96
CA LYS A 151 8.02 -22.09 -0.59
C LYS A 151 6.97 -21.39 0.25
N GLY A 152 6.12 -22.18 0.94
CA GLY A 152 5.06 -21.68 1.80
C GLY A 152 3.73 -21.49 1.09
N ASP A 153 2.70 -21.49 1.88
CA ASP A 153 1.29 -21.47 1.47
C ASP A 153 0.65 -20.07 1.58
N GLN A 154 1.38 -19.13 2.18
CA GLN A 154 0.94 -17.76 2.32
C GLN A 154 1.98 -16.80 1.74
N ILE A 155 1.60 -16.03 0.74
CA ILE A 155 2.40 -14.94 0.21
C ILE A 155 2.19 -13.71 1.07
N ILE A 156 3.28 -13.20 1.64
CA ILE A 156 3.26 -12.02 2.53
C ILE A 156 3.37 -10.74 1.72
N THR A 157 4.31 -10.71 0.76
CA THR A 157 4.51 -9.57 -0.13
C THR A 157 5.28 -9.94 -1.38
N ILE A 158 5.13 -9.12 -2.42
CA ILE A 158 5.87 -9.21 -3.68
C ILE A 158 6.47 -7.84 -3.97
N PHE A 159 7.72 -7.80 -4.42
CA PHE A 159 8.34 -6.56 -4.88
C PHE A 159 9.39 -6.84 -5.98
N GLN A 160 9.81 -5.79 -6.67
CA GLN A 160 10.88 -5.84 -7.65
C GLN A 160 12.04 -4.97 -7.16
N ASP A 161 13.26 -5.52 -7.17
CA ASP A 161 14.45 -4.76 -6.81
C ASP A 161 14.94 -3.88 -7.96
N SER A 162 16.00 -3.10 -7.71
CA SER A 162 16.58 -2.19 -8.70
C SER A 162 17.18 -2.91 -9.92
N ASP A 163 17.60 -4.16 -9.78
CA ASP A 163 18.08 -5.00 -10.88
C ASP A 163 16.92 -5.55 -11.72
N GLY A 164 15.70 -5.46 -11.18
CA GLY A 164 14.48 -5.91 -11.80
C GLY A 164 14.14 -7.35 -11.50
N ASP A 165 14.74 -7.92 -10.48
CA ASP A 165 14.36 -9.22 -9.96
C ASP A 165 13.06 -9.16 -9.19
N GLU A 166 12.18 -10.11 -9.42
CA GLU A 166 10.91 -10.21 -8.72
C GLU A 166 11.05 -11.12 -7.50
N TRP A 167 10.78 -10.56 -6.33
CA TRP A 167 10.90 -11.22 -5.04
C TRP A 167 9.53 -11.57 -4.49
N ILE A 168 9.34 -12.82 -4.10
CA ILE A 168 8.14 -13.30 -3.42
C ILE A 168 8.52 -13.74 -2.01
N LEU A 169 8.03 -13.01 -1.03
CA LEU A 169 8.17 -13.34 0.37
C LEU A 169 6.98 -14.16 0.82
N THR A 170 7.25 -15.32 1.41
CA THR A 170 6.23 -16.20 1.95
C THR A 170 6.46 -16.48 3.44
N ASN A 171 5.51 -17.12 4.09
CA ASN A 171 5.64 -17.57 5.47
C ASN A 171 6.73 -18.64 5.70
N LYS A 172 7.35 -19.18 4.67
CA LYS A 172 8.40 -20.24 4.74
C LYS A 172 9.67 -19.91 3.97
N GLY A 173 9.83 -18.69 3.48
CA GLY A 173 11.06 -18.28 2.82
C GLY A 173 10.86 -17.27 1.70
N ILE A 174 11.88 -17.13 0.88
CA ILE A 174 11.95 -16.15 -0.22
C ILE A 174 12.16 -16.90 -1.53
N SER A 175 11.41 -16.52 -2.55
CA SER A 175 11.62 -16.95 -3.93
C SER A 175 11.96 -15.73 -4.78
N ILE A 176 13.02 -15.84 -5.59
CA ILE A 176 13.36 -14.85 -6.62
C ILE A 176 13.03 -15.50 -7.96
N ILE A 177 12.16 -14.88 -8.74
CA ILE A 177 11.67 -15.44 -10.00
C ILE A 177 12.83 -15.57 -10.99
N GLY A 178 12.99 -16.77 -11.54
CA GLY A 178 14.07 -17.08 -12.47
C GLY A 178 15.46 -17.28 -11.84
N LYS A 179 15.58 -17.19 -10.53
CA LYS A 179 16.85 -17.36 -9.78
C LYS A 179 16.73 -18.39 -8.67
N LYS A 180 17.86 -18.61 -7.97
CA LYS A 180 17.94 -19.51 -6.82
C LYS A 180 17.07 -19.02 -5.67
N LYS A 181 16.39 -19.94 -5.01
CA LYS A 181 15.64 -19.66 -3.78
C LYS A 181 16.58 -19.43 -2.61
N ILE A 182 16.21 -18.48 -1.76
CA ILE A 182 16.89 -18.24 -0.49
C ILE A 182 16.10 -18.98 0.59
N GLU A 183 16.73 -19.96 1.19
CA GLU A 183 16.14 -20.74 2.28
C GLU A 183 16.50 -20.11 3.62
N SER A 184 15.52 -20.04 4.50
CA SER A 184 15.70 -19.61 5.88
C SER A 184 14.82 -20.45 6.78
N ASP A 185 15.37 -20.90 7.89
CA ASP A 185 14.60 -21.59 8.95
C ASP A 185 13.70 -20.61 9.71
N ILE A 186 14.01 -19.31 9.62
CA ILE A 186 13.22 -18.24 10.23
C ILE A 186 12.39 -17.57 9.15
N PRO A 187 11.04 -17.58 9.26
CA PRO A 187 10.19 -16.88 8.31
C PRO A 187 10.36 -15.36 8.41
N PHE A 188 10.11 -14.67 7.30
CA PHE A 188 10.13 -13.22 7.21
C PHE A 188 8.71 -12.67 7.09
N LYS A 189 8.48 -11.46 7.57
CA LYS A 189 7.17 -10.80 7.55
C LYS A 189 7.13 -9.49 6.78
N ASN A 190 8.29 -8.89 6.52
CA ASN A 190 8.43 -7.65 5.77
C ASN A 190 9.71 -7.64 4.94
N ILE A 191 9.68 -6.91 3.82
CA ILE A 191 10.81 -6.72 2.91
C ILE A 191 10.78 -5.32 2.29
N LYS A 192 11.95 -4.69 2.18
CA LYS A 192 12.14 -3.41 1.47
C LYS A 192 13.51 -3.37 0.83
N GLU A 193 13.62 -2.64 -0.27
CA GLU A 193 14.90 -2.30 -0.88
C GLU A 193 15.23 -0.83 -0.64
N ASP A 194 16.49 -0.55 -0.36
CA ASP A 194 17.06 0.77 -0.41
C ASP A 194 18.49 0.71 -0.91
N ASN A 195 18.78 1.46 -1.98
CA ASN A 195 20.11 1.61 -2.56
C ASN A 195 20.80 0.27 -2.90
N GLY A 196 20.05 -0.66 -3.48
CA GLY A 196 20.52 -2.01 -3.85
C GLY A 196 20.64 -3.00 -2.70
N ASN A 197 20.41 -2.59 -1.46
CA ASN A 197 20.33 -3.47 -0.30
C ASN A 197 18.89 -3.92 -0.07
N ILE A 198 18.72 -5.20 0.27
CA ILE A 198 17.43 -5.77 0.60
C ILE A 198 17.32 -5.93 2.10
N TYR A 199 16.38 -5.25 2.70
CA TYR A 199 16.09 -5.26 4.13
C TYR A 199 14.88 -6.12 4.42
N LEU A 200 15.02 -7.04 5.35
CA LEU A 200 14.00 -8.00 5.75
C LEU A 200 13.71 -7.87 7.24
N VAL A 201 12.51 -8.17 7.64
CA VAL A 201 12.14 -8.34 9.04
C VAL A 201 11.76 -9.79 9.28
N SER A 202 12.49 -10.46 10.18
CA SER A 202 12.19 -11.83 10.55
C SER A 202 10.95 -11.91 11.45
N ALA A 203 10.33 -13.09 11.52
CA ALA A 203 9.23 -13.35 12.46
C ALA A 203 9.62 -13.08 13.93
N ASN A 204 10.91 -13.22 14.25
CA ASN A 204 11.47 -12.97 15.58
C ASN A 204 11.82 -11.47 15.81
N ASN A 205 11.30 -10.55 15.00
CA ASN A 205 11.53 -9.11 15.13
C ASN A 205 13.00 -8.70 15.02
N GLN A 206 13.76 -9.32 14.12
CA GLN A 206 15.14 -8.93 13.80
C GLN A 206 15.19 -8.27 12.42
N LEU A 207 16.03 -7.27 12.27
CA LEU A 207 16.43 -6.75 10.98
C LEU A 207 17.43 -7.71 10.34
N VAL A 208 17.16 -8.09 9.10
CA VAL A 208 18.05 -8.95 8.31
C VAL A 208 18.35 -8.26 7.00
N ILE A 209 19.61 -8.20 6.62
CA ILE A 209 20.03 -7.59 5.36
C ILE A 209 20.50 -8.71 4.43
N TYR A 210 19.92 -8.77 3.24
CA TYR A 210 20.43 -9.61 2.18
C TYR A 210 21.52 -8.87 1.42
N LEU A 211 22.66 -9.52 1.29
CA LEU A 211 23.83 -9.03 0.56
C LEU A 211 23.86 -9.67 -0.84
N PRO A 212 23.53 -8.95 -1.91
CA PRO A 212 23.43 -9.53 -3.27
C PRO A 212 24.76 -10.13 -3.75
N GLN A 213 25.90 -9.53 -3.38
CA GLN A 213 27.23 -9.96 -3.83
C GLN A 213 27.61 -11.35 -3.29
N THR A 214 27.25 -11.67 -2.05
CA THR A 214 27.54 -12.95 -1.40
C THR A 214 26.34 -13.89 -1.37
N GLN A 215 25.15 -13.39 -1.70
CA GLN A 215 23.87 -14.09 -1.57
C GLN A 215 23.60 -14.61 -0.15
N GLN A 216 24.04 -13.86 0.86
CA GLN A 216 23.91 -14.22 2.26
C GLN A 216 22.95 -13.30 3.00
N LEU A 217 22.32 -13.84 4.04
CA LEU A 217 21.49 -13.12 4.99
C LEU A 217 22.36 -12.75 6.21
N GLN A 218 22.44 -11.46 6.51
CA GLN A 218 23.10 -10.94 7.69
C GLN A 218 22.08 -10.51 8.73
N PHE A 219 22.06 -11.14 9.89
CA PHE A 219 21.19 -10.81 11.01
C PHE A 219 21.83 -9.72 11.86
N HIS A 220 21.07 -8.67 12.14
CA HIS A 220 21.51 -7.54 12.95
C HIS A 220 20.95 -7.62 14.36
N GLU A 221 21.79 -7.30 15.34
CA GLU A 221 21.34 -7.12 16.71
C GLU A 221 20.44 -5.88 16.80
N MET A 222 19.31 -6.04 17.47
CA MET A 222 18.34 -4.96 17.64
C MET A 222 18.62 -4.21 18.94
N PRO A 223 18.47 -2.86 18.97
CA PRO A 223 18.67 -2.05 20.19
C PRO A 223 17.49 -2.20 21.17
N PHE A 224 16.63 -3.19 20.98
CA PHE A 224 15.46 -3.46 21.80
C PHE A 224 15.20 -4.96 21.93
N SER A 225 14.40 -5.33 22.93
CA SER A 225 13.99 -6.72 23.14
C SER A 225 13.16 -7.28 21.98
N THR A 226 13.27 -8.56 21.71
CA THR A 226 12.45 -9.29 20.72
C THR A 226 10.95 -9.25 21.02
N SER A 227 10.56 -8.92 22.26
CA SER A 227 9.17 -8.68 22.64
C SER A 227 8.59 -7.36 22.03
N ASN A 228 9.47 -6.44 21.59
CA ASN A 228 9.04 -5.25 20.87
C ASN A 228 8.79 -5.61 19.40
N ALA A 229 7.51 -5.72 19.03
CA ALA A 229 7.14 -6.13 17.68
C ALA A 229 7.51 -5.03 16.66
N ILE A 230 8.10 -5.46 15.54
CA ILE A 230 8.24 -4.61 14.35
C ILE A 230 6.96 -4.75 13.54
N ASN A 231 6.19 -3.68 13.43
CA ASN A 231 4.90 -3.62 12.75
C ASN A 231 5.07 -3.49 11.23
N SER A 232 6.00 -2.62 10.82
CA SER A 232 6.32 -2.39 9.42
C SER A 232 7.75 -1.87 9.23
N ILE A 233 8.21 -1.89 7.99
CA ILE A 233 9.49 -1.34 7.56
C ILE A 233 9.26 -0.36 6.40
N SER A 234 9.90 0.79 6.43
CA SER A 234 9.75 1.84 5.43
C SER A 234 11.10 2.44 5.05
N ARG A 235 11.25 2.77 3.77
CA ARG A 235 12.38 3.57 3.29
C ARG A 235 12.18 5.02 3.72
N LEU A 236 13.18 5.61 4.37
CA LEU A 236 13.12 7.00 4.84
C LEU A 236 14.04 7.95 4.08
N GLY A 237 14.87 7.43 3.21
CA GLY A 237 15.81 8.19 2.40
C GLY A 237 16.99 7.33 2.01
N LYS A 238 18.02 7.94 1.44
CA LYS A 238 19.22 7.21 1.07
C LYS A 238 19.86 6.60 2.32
N ASP A 239 20.09 5.28 2.27
CA ASP A 239 20.76 4.51 3.31
C ASP A 239 20.09 4.56 4.70
N SER A 240 18.78 4.83 4.75
CA SER A 240 18.04 4.86 6.02
C SER A 240 16.69 4.16 5.94
N ILE A 241 16.49 3.24 6.90
CA ILE A 241 15.30 2.40 7.01
C ILE A 241 14.59 2.68 8.34
N GLY A 242 13.30 2.94 8.29
CA GLY A 242 12.45 3.06 9.45
C GLY A 242 11.85 1.72 9.86
N LEU A 243 12.07 1.32 11.09
CA LEU A 243 11.44 0.17 11.73
C LEU A 243 10.34 0.67 12.65
N CYS A 244 9.10 0.54 12.23
CA CYS A 244 7.94 0.92 13.04
C CYS A 244 7.66 -0.16 14.08
N THR A 245 7.66 0.20 15.36
CA THR A 245 7.55 -0.78 16.44
C THR A 245 6.47 -0.37 17.46
N ASN A 246 6.14 -1.28 18.37
CA ASN A 246 5.26 -0.99 19.49
C ASN A 246 5.85 0.04 20.47
N ASN A 247 7.16 0.30 20.38
CA ASN A 247 7.85 1.22 21.28
C ASN A 247 8.66 2.28 20.51
N GLY A 248 8.04 2.93 19.55
CA GLY A 248 8.61 4.00 18.76
C GLY A 248 9.03 3.61 17.35
N LEU A 249 9.56 4.59 16.64
CA LEU A 249 10.20 4.41 15.34
C LEU A 249 11.71 4.31 15.54
N TYR A 250 12.32 3.20 15.15
CA TYR A 250 13.77 3.08 15.07
C TYR A 250 14.23 3.34 13.65
N ILE A 251 15.08 4.33 13.46
CA ILE A 251 15.72 4.59 12.18
C ILE A 251 17.07 3.88 12.18
N TYR A 252 17.23 2.91 11.28
CA TYR A 252 18.52 2.27 11.01
C TYR A 252 19.25 3.04 9.91
N PHE A 253 20.50 3.38 10.16
CA PHE A 253 21.41 4.01 9.20
C PHE A 253 22.43 2.97 8.72
N ALA A 254 22.36 2.61 7.44
CA ALA A 254 23.22 1.57 6.87
C ALA A 254 24.69 1.94 6.84
N GLU A 255 25.03 3.23 6.65
CA GLU A 255 26.40 3.73 6.57
C GLU A 255 27.23 3.42 7.82
N ASN A 256 26.63 3.57 9.01
CA ASN A 256 27.32 3.40 10.29
C ASN A 256 26.74 2.30 11.18
N GLN A 257 25.72 1.60 10.68
CA GLN A 257 25.01 0.51 11.36
C GLN A 257 24.41 0.92 12.73
N ARG A 258 23.98 2.19 12.85
CA ARG A 258 23.42 2.73 14.09
C ARG A 258 21.90 2.86 14.00
N TYR A 259 21.29 2.91 15.17
CA TYR A 259 19.87 3.15 15.34
C TYR A 259 19.63 4.48 16.06
N ARG A 260 18.59 5.20 15.62
CA ARG A 260 18.01 6.36 16.33
C ARG A 260 16.57 6.05 16.68
N LEU A 261 16.23 6.14 17.97
CA LEU A 261 14.85 6.02 18.43
C LEU A 261 14.13 7.37 18.32
N ILE A 262 12.92 7.36 17.75
CA ILE A 262 11.97 8.47 17.77
C ILE A 262 10.76 8.04 18.59
N ASP A 263 10.51 8.77 19.66
CA ASP A 263 9.32 8.63 20.48
C ASP A 263 8.18 9.46 19.87
N PRO A 264 7.06 8.84 19.45
CA PRO A 264 5.95 9.54 18.80
C PRO A 264 5.01 10.26 19.78
N ARG A 265 5.21 10.13 21.10
CA ARG A 265 4.32 10.70 22.10
C ARG A 265 4.27 12.22 22.05
N THR A 266 3.05 12.74 22.14
CA THR A 266 2.72 14.16 22.30
C THR A 266 1.67 14.31 23.41
N PRO A 267 1.33 15.52 23.86
CA PRO A 267 0.27 15.71 24.86
C PRO A 267 -1.09 15.09 24.47
N THR A 268 -1.36 14.98 23.19
CA THR A 268 -2.62 14.43 22.63
C THR A 268 -2.48 13.05 22.03
N ASN A 269 -1.25 12.52 21.88
CA ASN A 269 -0.96 11.14 21.49
C ASN A 269 -0.07 10.48 22.55
N PRO A 270 -0.63 9.73 23.50
CA PRO A 270 0.15 9.06 24.53
C PRO A 270 0.79 7.73 24.07
N SER A 271 0.45 7.24 22.86
CA SER A 271 0.94 5.96 22.36
C SER A 271 2.41 6.03 21.97
N THR A 272 3.17 5.01 22.32
CA THR A 272 4.53 4.76 21.78
C THR A 272 4.51 3.98 20.49
N GLU A 273 3.39 3.31 20.18
CA GLU A 273 3.26 2.46 19.01
C GLU A 273 3.33 3.26 17.72
N VAL A 274 4.09 2.73 16.76
CA VAL A 274 4.12 3.20 15.38
C VAL A 274 3.78 2.03 14.48
N LEU A 275 2.71 2.15 13.71
CA LEU A 275 2.26 1.14 12.74
C LEU A 275 2.89 1.34 11.38
N SER A 276 2.99 2.59 10.95
CA SER A 276 3.62 2.96 9.68
C SER A 276 4.24 4.35 9.75
N VAL A 277 5.18 4.61 8.85
CA VAL A 277 5.84 5.91 8.69
C VAL A 277 5.93 6.26 7.21
N PHE A 278 5.65 7.52 6.90
CA PHE A 278 5.88 8.11 5.59
C PHE A 278 6.84 9.29 5.75
N ARG A 279 7.84 9.40 4.86
CA ARG A 279 8.69 10.58 4.75
C ARG A 279 8.27 11.37 3.53
N ASP A 280 7.91 12.63 3.73
CA ASP A 280 7.51 13.50 2.64
C ASP A 280 8.72 14.13 1.90
N SER A 281 8.46 14.80 0.79
CA SER A 281 9.50 15.45 -0.03
C SER A 281 10.23 16.61 0.70
N PHE A 282 9.68 17.10 1.80
CA PHE A 282 10.30 18.12 2.68
C PHE A 282 11.15 17.50 3.79
N GLY A 283 11.22 16.17 3.86
CA GLY A 283 12.01 15.44 4.83
C GLY A 283 11.34 15.23 6.18
N GLU A 284 10.08 15.62 6.33
CA GLU A 284 9.32 15.41 7.56
C GLU A 284 8.77 13.98 7.63
N LEU A 285 8.70 13.44 8.83
CA LEU A 285 8.14 12.11 9.07
C LEU A 285 6.69 12.24 9.56
N TRP A 286 5.87 11.34 9.04
CA TRP A 286 4.45 11.23 9.39
C TRP A 286 4.22 9.83 9.95
N LEU A 287 3.91 9.77 11.25
CA LEU A 287 3.85 8.54 12.03
C LEU A 287 2.40 8.20 12.34
N TYR A 288 1.99 6.99 11.97
CA TYR A 288 0.68 6.44 12.31
C TYR A 288 0.78 5.47 13.49
N SER A 289 -0.25 5.48 14.33
CA SER A 289 -0.47 4.56 15.44
C SER A 289 -1.93 4.08 15.45
N GLU A 290 -2.32 3.25 16.41
CA GLU A 290 -3.74 2.93 16.63
C GLU A 290 -4.58 4.12 17.14
N MET A 291 -3.93 5.19 17.58
CA MET A 291 -4.60 6.42 17.99
C MET A 291 -5.13 7.17 16.77
N PRO A 292 -6.29 7.82 16.89
CA PRO A 292 -6.82 8.65 15.81
C PRO A 292 -5.87 9.79 15.45
N GLY A 293 -5.65 9.99 14.14
CA GLY A 293 -4.79 11.07 13.64
C GLY A 293 -3.39 10.59 13.26
N VAL A 294 -2.48 11.54 13.12
CA VAL A 294 -1.10 11.32 12.66
C VAL A 294 -0.14 12.25 13.39
N VAL A 295 1.05 11.76 13.74
CA VAL A 295 2.10 12.58 14.34
C VAL A 295 3.10 13.00 13.28
N ARG A 296 3.23 14.30 13.03
CA ARG A 296 4.34 14.88 12.27
C ARG A 296 5.57 15.00 13.16
N TYR A 297 6.71 14.60 12.63
CA TYR A 297 8.01 14.72 13.29
C TYR A 297 9.04 15.34 12.36
N ASN A 298 9.67 16.42 12.79
CA ASN A 298 10.79 17.02 12.08
C ASN A 298 12.11 16.42 12.58
N LEU A 299 12.90 15.83 11.68
CA LEU A 299 14.14 15.15 12.02
C LEU A 299 15.26 16.06 12.51
N GLU A 300 15.26 17.33 12.09
CA GLU A 300 16.30 18.30 12.41
C GLU A 300 16.01 19.03 13.73
N THR A 301 14.77 19.50 13.89
CA THR A 301 14.36 20.29 15.07
C THR A 301 13.80 19.45 16.21
N GLU A 302 13.50 18.18 15.95
CA GLU A 302 12.80 17.25 16.84
C GLU A 302 11.39 17.71 17.25
N GLU A 303 10.86 18.72 16.55
CA GLU A 303 9.50 19.21 16.76
C GLU A 303 8.50 18.10 16.41
N LYS A 304 7.53 17.91 17.31
CA LYS A 304 6.42 16.96 17.15
C LYS A 304 5.09 17.67 17.19
N GLN A 305 4.19 17.30 16.30
CA GLN A 305 2.82 17.79 16.32
C GLN A 305 1.85 16.67 15.96
N HIS A 306 0.83 16.48 16.80
CA HIS A 306 -0.23 15.52 16.56
C HIS A 306 -1.42 16.24 15.89
N TYR A 307 -1.79 15.74 14.72
CA TYR A 307 -2.96 16.20 13.97
C TYR A 307 -4.08 15.17 14.13
N ILE A 308 -5.18 15.61 14.71
CA ILE A 308 -6.38 14.81 14.89
C ILE A 308 -7.41 15.31 13.88
N THR A 309 -7.96 14.42 13.08
CA THR A 309 -9.13 14.76 12.26
C THR A 309 -10.31 14.98 13.19
N PRO A 310 -11.07 16.09 13.07
CA PRO A 310 -12.21 16.37 13.94
C PRO A 310 -13.18 15.17 13.97
N LYS A 311 -13.59 14.80 15.18
CA LYS A 311 -14.64 13.80 15.41
C LYS A 311 -15.98 14.42 15.02
N GLU A 312 -16.46 14.23 13.83
CA GLU A 312 -17.85 14.47 13.54
C GLU A 312 -18.41 13.23 12.87
N ASP A 313 -19.31 12.58 13.59
CA ASP A 313 -20.36 11.62 13.20
C ASP A 313 -20.06 10.69 11.99
N LEU A 314 -18.91 10.03 12.04
CA LEU A 314 -18.61 8.98 11.06
C LEU A 314 -19.15 7.65 11.59
N PRO A 315 -19.94 6.93 10.79
CA PRO A 315 -20.33 5.57 11.13
C PRO A 315 -19.08 4.75 11.45
N LYS A 316 -19.20 3.82 12.40
CA LYS A 316 -18.13 2.86 12.74
C LYS A 316 -17.69 2.13 11.46
N ALA A 317 -16.78 2.74 10.71
CA ALA A 317 -16.15 2.08 9.60
C ALA A 317 -15.29 0.95 10.17
N GLU A 318 -15.43 -0.24 9.60
CA GLU A 318 -14.53 -1.35 9.87
C GLU A 318 -13.09 -0.89 9.67
N ARG A 319 -12.18 -1.40 10.48
CA ARG A 319 -10.75 -1.10 10.42
C ARG A 319 -10.25 -1.32 9.00
N LEU A 320 -10.03 -0.26 8.25
CA LEU A 320 -9.21 -0.31 7.06
C LEU A 320 -7.79 -0.65 7.53
N SER A 321 -7.23 -1.70 7.01
CA SER A 321 -5.98 -2.29 7.49
C SER A 321 -4.73 -1.45 7.22
N ARG A 322 -4.87 -0.24 6.67
CA ARG A 322 -3.75 0.66 6.36
C ARG A 322 -4.20 2.11 6.38
N ASP A 323 -3.53 2.91 7.19
CA ASP A 323 -3.56 4.35 7.06
C ASP A 323 -2.76 4.74 5.83
N LEU A 324 -3.37 5.53 4.94
CA LEU A 324 -2.74 5.90 3.69
C LEU A 324 -2.30 7.35 3.78
N ILE A 325 -1.00 7.57 3.62
CA ILE A 325 -0.45 8.87 3.26
C ILE A 325 0.06 8.78 1.83
N PHE A 326 -0.26 9.77 1.06
CA PHE A 326 0.18 9.92 -0.30
C PHE A 326 0.60 11.37 -0.56
N GLU A 327 1.76 11.57 -1.15
CA GLU A 327 2.20 12.88 -1.63
C GLU A 327 2.09 12.90 -3.16
N ASP A 328 1.31 13.83 -3.68
CA ASP A 328 1.16 13.98 -5.13
C ASP A 328 2.39 14.68 -5.76
N LYS A 329 2.43 14.72 -7.09
CA LYS A 329 3.54 15.33 -7.83
C LYS A 329 3.69 16.83 -7.60
N GLN A 330 2.69 17.49 -7.02
CA GLN A 330 2.69 18.90 -6.63
C GLN A 330 3.19 19.09 -5.20
N GLY A 331 3.48 18.01 -4.47
CA GLY A 331 3.90 18.05 -3.07
C GLY A 331 2.75 18.21 -2.08
N THR A 332 1.50 18.03 -2.53
CA THR A 332 0.34 18.01 -1.62
C THR A 332 0.28 16.67 -0.92
N LEU A 333 0.21 16.72 0.39
CA LEU A 333 0.11 15.52 1.21
C LEU A 333 -1.36 15.18 1.47
N TRP A 334 -1.78 14.04 1.01
CA TRP A 334 -3.12 13.49 1.15
C TRP A 334 -3.12 12.41 2.22
N MET A 335 -4.14 12.40 3.08
CA MET A 335 -4.25 11.46 4.18
C MET A 335 -5.65 10.87 4.24
N VAL A 336 -5.72 9.55 4.39
CA VAL A 336 -6.95 8.84 4.73
C VAL A 336 -6.83 8.44 6.20
N PRO A 337 -7.37 9.23 7.12
CA PRO A 337 -7.29 8.90 8.53
C PRO A 337 -8.17 7.70 8.88
N HIS A 338 -7.76 7.00 9.92
CA HIS A 338 -8.54 5.94 10.53
C HIS A 338 -9.93 6.47 10.94
N ARG A 339 -11.00 5.97 10.34
CA ARG A 339 -12.42 6.31 10.56
C ARG A 339 -13.05 7.38 9.66
N GLY A 340 -12.66 7.41 8.39
CA GLY A 340 -13.48 8.01 7.33
C GLY A 340 -13.07 9.40 6.89
N GLY A 341 -13.43 9.71 5.65
CA GLY A 341 -13.03 10.91 4.96
C GLY A 341 -11.60 10.87 4.47
N PHE A 342 -11.18 11.89 3.80
CA PHE A 342 -9.78 12.14 3.55
C PHE A 342 -9.47 13.61 3.80
N SER A 343 -8.19 13.89 4.06
CA SER A 343 -7.71 15.22 4.40
C SER A 343 -6.47 15.52 3.58
N TYR A 344 -6.19 16.79 3.38
CA TYR A 344 -4.90 17.22 2.87
C TYR A 344 -4.19 18.10 3.90
N TYR A 345 -2.87 18.06 3.88
CA TYR A 345 -2.06 18.90 4.75
C TYR A 345 -1.77 20.26 4.09
N ASP A 346 -2.35 21.32 4.66
CA ASP A 346 -2.04 22.70 4.29
C ASP A 346 -0.72 23.10 4.95
N ARG A 347 0.37 23.01 4.18
CA ARG A 347 1.72 23.33 4.68
C ARG A 347 1.87 24.78 5.11
N LYS A 348 1.17 25.72 4.46
CA LYS A 348 1.24 27.15 4.77
C LYS A 348 0.68 27.44 6.16
N ASN A 349 -0.45 26.85 6.49
CA ASN A 349 -1.13 27.06 7.75
C ASN A 349 -0.81 25.98 8.80
N LYS A 350 0.00 24.96 8.44
CA LYS A 350 0.33 23.79 9.27
C LYS A 350 -0.91 23.11 9.86
N GLN A 351 -1.91 22.85 9.02
CA GLN A 351 -3.19 22.29 9.42
C GLN A 351 -3.61 21.15 8.50
N LEU A 352 -4.22 20.11 9.07
CA LEU A 352 -4.98 19.15 8.31
C LEU A 352 -6.34 19.74 7.97
N LYS A 353 -6.64 19.85 6.69
CA LYS A 353 -7.94 20.30 6.20
C LYS A 353 -8.73 19.09 5.74
N PRO A 354 -9.87 18.80 6.38
CA PRO A 354 -10.74 17.74 5.91
C PRO A 354 -11.27 18.08 4.52
N TYR A 355 -11.41 17.05 3.72
CA TYR A 355 -11.90 17.16 2.36
C TYR A 355 -13.38 16.75 2.26
N TYR A 356 -14.12 16.95 3.33
CA TYR A 356 -15.57 16.75 3.39
C TYR A 356 -16.24 18.01 3.95
N THR A 357 -17.41 18.31 3.47
CA THR A 357 -18.23 19.40 3.99
C THR A 357 -19.10 18.88 5.13
N ASP A 358 -19.20 19.67 6.19
CA ASP A 358 -20.20 19.51 7.24
C ASP A 358 -21.62 19.58 6.61
N TYR A 359 -22.51 18.69 7.06
CA TYR A 359 -23.91 18.66 6.60
C TYR A 359 -24.68 19.92 6.97
N ASN A 360 -24.22 20.64 7.98
CA ASN A 360 -24.88 21.81 8.53
C ASN A 360 -24.31 23.14 8.02
N ASN A 361 -23.23 23.10 7.24
CA ASN A 361 -22.64 24.31 6.65
C ASN A 361 -22.24 24.02 5.17
N PRO A 362 -23.15 24.28 4.22
CA PRO A 362 -22.93 24.01 2.80
C PRO A 362 -22.04 25.01 2.06
N ASP A 363 -21.46 26.03 2.72
CA ASP A 363 -20.62 27.07 2.10
C ASP A 363 -19.15 26.66 1.98
#